data_0b7d424b1ac17829643eb340dc79378c
#
_entry.id   0b7d424b1ac17829643eb340dc79378c
#
_cell.length_a   1.000
_cell.length_b   1.000
_cell.length_c   1.000
_cell.angle_alpha   90.00
_cell.angle_beta   90.00
_cell.angle_gamma   90.00
#
_symmetry.space_group_name_H-M   'P 1'
#
loop_
_entity.id
_entity.type
_entity.pdbx_description
1 polymer ?
#
loop_
_entity_poly.entity_id
_entity_poly.type
_entity_poly.pdbx_seq_one_letter_code
_entity_poly.pdbx_strand_id
1 'polypeptide(L)'
;MNEEIKAVADRLIGLREIMDVSVEQAAKVCGISEEQYKTYESGNIDIPVGILQSMSKEYGIDLGTLISGKEPHMHFYCLTKKDKGLSVDRRNDYEYQALATGFQNRKADPFIVKITPEETKEIHYNSHPGHEFNYMIEGSMKIVIDGKELVLEQGDSIYFDATKKHGMQALNNSNAKFLAIII
;
A
#
# COMPACT_ATOMS: atom_id res chain seq x y z
N MET A 1 -1.34 -9.95 18.25
CA MET A 1 -2.07 -9.83 16.97
C MET A 1 -2.40 -8.35 16.84
N ASN A 2 -2.11 -7.73 15.70
CA ASN A 2 -2.42 -6.32 15.51
C ASN A 2 -3.91 -6.21 15.15
N GLU A 3 -4.70 -5.58 16.02
CA GLU A 3 -6.15 -5.44 15.85
C GLU A 3 -6.49 -4.65 14.57
N GLU A 4 -5.62 -3.74 14.13
CA GLU A 4 -5.82 -2.94 12.92
C GLU A 4 -5.67 -3.79 11.65
N ILE A 5 -4.63 -4.65 11.58
CA ILE A 5 -4.45 -5.58 10.44
C ILE A 5 -5.65 -6.52 10.34
N LYS A 6 -6.08 -7.06 11.48
CA LYS A 6 -7.26 -7.93 11.51
C LYS A 6 -8.52 -7.20 11.04
N ALA A 7 -8.73 -5.96 11.48
CA ALA A 7 -9.89 -5.18 11.06
C ALA A 7 -9.89 -4.88 9.54
N VAL A 8 -8.72 -4.69 8.93
CA VAL A 8 -8.60 -4.55 7.46
C VAL A 8 -8.90 -5.89 6.77
N ALA A 9 -8.36 -7.00 7.29
CA ALA A 9 -8.62 -8.34 6.75
C ALA A 9 -10.12 -8.69 6.84
N ASP A 10 -10.77 -8.41 7.96
CA ASP A 10 -12.20 -8.65 8.15
C ASP A 10 -13.05 -7.83 7.14
N ARG A 11 -12.64 -6.58 6.85
CA ARG A 11 -13.30 -5.77 5.82
C ARG A 11 -13.06 -6.30 4.40
N LEU A 12 -11.89 -6.84 4.13
CA LEU A 12 -11.59 -7.46 2.84
C LEU A 12 -12.42 -8.72 2.61
N ILE A 13 -12.55 -9.57 3.64
CA ILE A 13 -13.44 -10.73 3.64
C ILE A 13 -14.89 -10.27 3.41
N GLY A 14 -15.36 -9.31 4.20
CA GLY A 14 -16.72 -8.80 4.09
C GLY A 14 -17.04 -8.24 2.71
N LEU A 15 -16.10 -7.50 2.09
CA LEU A 15 -16.26 -7.03 0.72
C LEU A 15 -16.42 -8.20 -0.25
N ARG A 16 -15.53 -9.20 -0.18
CA ARG A 16 -15.57 -10.37 -1.04
C ARG A 16 -16.91 -11.13 -0.91
N GLU A 17 -17.36 -11.35 0.31
CA GLU A 17 -18.62 -12.04 0.59
C GLU A 17 -19.86 -11.27 0.10
N ILE A 18 -19.91 -9.95 0.31
CA ILE A 18 -21.00 -9.08 -0.16
C ILE A 18 -21.07 -9.08 -1.69
N MET A 19 -19.92 -9.14 -2.37
CA MET A 19 -19.83 -9.17 -3.84
C MET A 19 -19.97 -10.57 -4.44
N ASP A 20 -20.20 -11.59 -3.61
CA ASP A 20 -20.29 -13.01 -4.01
C ASP A 20 -19.07 -13.47 -4.82
N VAL A 21 -17.88 -13.07 -4.36
CA VAL A 21 -16.59 -13.32 -5.01
C VAL A 21 -15.86 -14.46 -4.29
N SER A 22 -15.41 -15.47 -5.04
CA SER A 22 -14.59 -16.54 -4.48
C SER A 22 -13.17 -16.05 -4.16
N VAL A 23 -12.46 -16.77 -3.30
CA VAL A 23 -11.04 -16.51 -3.01
C VAL A 23 -10.20 -16.57 -4.29
N GLU A 24 -10.47 -17.53 -5.18
CA GLU A 24 -9.81 -17.66 -6.47
C GLU A 24 -9.97 -16.40 -7.34
N GLN A 25 -11.20 -15.90 -7.42
CA GLN A 25 -11.49 -14.68 -8.19
C GLN A 25 -10.79 -13.45 -7.59
N ALA A 26 -10.84 -13.29 -6.28
CA ALA A 26 -10.16 -12.19 -5.59
C ALA A 26 -8.64 -12.26 -5.75
N ALA A 27 -8.06 -13.45 -5.63
CA ALA A 27 -6.63 -13.68 -5.85
C ALA A 27 -6.23 -13.31 -7.30
N LYS A 28 -7.06 -13.67 -8.28
CA LYS A 28 -6.85 -13.31 -9.70
C LYS A 28 -6.90 -11.80 -9.92
N VAL A 29 -7.84 -11.09 -9.31
CA VAL A 29 -7.94 -9.62 -9.33
C VAL A 29 -6.65 -8.98 -8.77
N CYS A 30 -6.12 -9.55 -7.70
CA CYS A 30 -4.89 -9.09 -7.07
C CYS A 30 -3.61 -9.56 -7.76
N GLY A 31 -3.68 -10.45 -8.75
CA GLY A 31 -2.51 -10.98 -9.46
C GLY A 31 -1.63 -11.91 -8.60
N ILE A 32 -2.20 -12.58 -7.60
CA ILE A 32 -1.50 -13.45 -6.64
C ILE A 32 -2.13 -14.85 -6.59
N SER A 33 -1.46 -15.78 -5.87
CA SER A 33 -2.02 -17.12 -5.65
C SER A 33 -3.15 -17.08 -4.61
N GLU A 34 -4.07 -18.06 -4.68
CA GLU A 34 -5.11 -18.23 -3.66
C GLU A 34 -4.55 -18.43 -2.25
N GLU A 35 -3.46 -19.14 -2.12
CA GLU A 35 -2.80 -19.39 -0.84
C GLU A 35 -2.31 -18.09 -0.22
N GLN A 36 -1.68 -17.25 -1.04
CA GLN A 36 -1.24 -15.92 -0.61
C GLN A 36 -2.41 -15.02 -0.24
N TYR A 37 -3.49 -15.03 -1.01
CA TYR A 37 -4.69 -14.25 -0.70
C TYR A 37 -5.33 -14.70 0.63
N LYS A 38 -5.46 -16.02 0.87
CA LYS A 38 -5.93 -16.58 2.14
C LYS A 38 -5.06 -16.17 3.33
N THR A 39 -3.75 -16.06 3.10
CA THR A 39 -2.82 -15.59 4.14
C THR A 39 -3.11 -14.13 4.52
N TYR A 40 -3.47 -13.27 3.58
CA TYR A 40 -3.92 -11.91 3.88
C TYR A 40 -5.26 -11.89 4.62
N GLU A 41 -6.25 -12.66 4.19
CA GLU A 41 -7.54 -12.78 4.88
C GLU A 41 -7.42 -13.34 6.30
N SER A 42 -6.36 -14.06 6.63
CA SER A 42 -6.15 -14.56 7.99
C SER A 42 -5.97 -13.44 9.04
N GLY A 43 -5.60 -12.23 8.60
CA GLY A 43 -5.31 -11.09 9.49
C GLY A 43 -4.04 -11.25 10.33
N ASN A 44 -3.20 -12.26 10.03
CA ASN A 44 -1.96 -12.53 10.75
C ASN A 44 -0.75 -11.81 10.15
N ILE A 45 -0.85 -11.42 8.89
CA ILE A 45 0.18 -10.69 8.16
C ILE A 45 -0.41 -9.40 7.59
N ASP A 46 0.48 -8.47 7.33
CA ASP A 46 0.12 -7.21 6.68
C ASP A 46 -0.38 -7.42 5.25
N ILE A 47 -1.39 -6.63 4.87
CA ILE A 47 -1.96 -6.66 3.53
C ILE A 47 -1.33 -5.53 2.72
N PRO A 48 -0.54 -5.81 1.68
CA PRO A 48 0.03 -4.77 0.83
C PRO A 48 -1.04 -3.82 0.30
N VAL A 49 -0.75 -2.52 0.29
CA VAL A 49 -1.72 -1.52 -0.16
C VAL A 49 -2.15 -1.75 -1.62
N GLY A 50 -1.28 -2.31 -2.44
CA GLY A 50 -1.59 -2.71 -3.82
C GLY A 50 -2.71 -3.75 -3.91
N ILE A 51 -2.78 -4.68 -2.96
CA ILE A 51 -3.87 -5.67 -2.86
C ILE A 51 -5.20 -4.97 -2.55
N LEU A 52 -5.19 -4.08 -1.55
CA LEU A 52 -6.38 -3.30 -1.18
C LEU A 52 -6.82 -2.39 -2.31
N GLN A 53 -5.88 -1.79 -3.05
CA GLN A 53 -6.17 -0.95 -4.21
C GLN A 53 -6.77 -1.75 -5.36
N SER A 54 -6.26 -2.95 -5.65
CA SER A 54 -6.82 -3.83 -6.68
C SER A 54 -8.28 -4.17 -6.36
N MET A 55 -8.57 -4.55 -5.11
CA MET A 55 -9.93 -4.83 -4.66
C MET A 55 -10.82 -3.57 -4.69
N SER A 56 -10.29 -2.43 -4.25
CA SER A 56 -10.96 -1.13 -4.29
C SER A 56 -11.40 -0.76 -5.71
N LYS A 57 -10.50 -0.87 -6.69
CA LYS A 57 -10.77 -0.55 -8.10
C LYS A 57 -11.76 -1.52 -8.73
N GLU A 58 -11.59 -2.82 -8.53
CA GLU A 58 -12.45 -3.83 -9.13
C GLU A 58 -13.88 -3.74 -8.63
N TYR A 59 -14.06 -3.55 -7.32
CA TYR A 59 -15.40 -3.60 -6.70
C TYR A 59 -15.99 -2.21 -6.40
N GLY A 60 -15.32 -1.14 -6.83
CA GLY A 60 -15.84 0.23 -6.73
C GLY A 60 -15.97 0.77 -5.31
N ILE A 61 -15.24 0.22 -4.35
CA ILE A 61 -15.19 0.71 -2.98
C ILE A 61 -14.01 1.67 -2.77
N ASP A 62 -14.17 2.68 -1.95
CA ASP A 62 -13.06 3.60 -1.64
C ASP A 62 -11.96 2.88 -0.82
N LEU A 63 -10.70 3.04 -1.22
CA LEU A 63 -9.55 2.43 -0.54
C LEU A 63 -9.45 2.88 0.94
N GLY A 64 -9.76 4.16 1.22
CA GLY A 64 -9.81 4.65 2.59
C GLY A 64 -10.88 3.97 3.42
N THR A 65 -12.00 3.60 2.81
CA THR A 65 -13.05 2.81 3.46
C THR A 65 -12.57 1.42 3.80
N LEU A 66 -11.84 0.74 2.91
CA LEU A 66 -11.23 -0.56 3.21
C LEU A 66 -10.21 -0.47 4.36
N ILE A 67 -9.40 0.58 4.37
CA ILE A 67 -8.35 0.77 5.38
C ILE A 67 -8.94 1.18 6.73
N SER A 68 -9.85 2.17 6.76
CA SER A 68 -10.34 2.81 7.99
C SER A 68 -11.71 2.33 8.46
N GLY A 69 -12.50 1.73 7.59
CA GLY A 69 -13.92 1.45 7.82
C GLY A 69 -14.82 2.69 7.81
N LYS A 70 -14.27 3.85 7.39
CA LYS A 70 -15.01 5.12 7.36
C LYS A 70 -15.19 5.59 5.93
N GLU A 71 -16.41 6.00 5.58
CA GLU A 71 -16.67 6.58 4.27
C GLU A 71 -16.06 7.99 4.14
N PRO A 72 -15.45 8.30 2.98
CA PRO A 72 -14.95 9.65 2.71
C PRO A 72 -16.12 10.62 2.47
N HIS A 73 -16.00 11.84 3.01
CA HIS A 73 -17.06 12.86 2.92
C HIS A 73 -16.66 14.14 2.17
N MET A 74 -15.39 14.23 1.74
CA MET A 74 -14.85 15.43 1.10
C MET A 74 -14.91 15.31 -0.43
N HIS A 75 -15.44 16.35 -1.11
CA HIS A 75 -15.60 16.37 -2.57
C HIS A 75 -14.72 17.39 -3.29
N PHE A 76 -14.25 18.44 -2.60
CA PHE A 76 -13.48 19.52 -3.20
C PHE A 76 -12.02 19.56 -2.75
N TYR A 77 -11.77 19.28 -1.49
CA TYR A 77 -10.43 19.19 -0.92
C TYR A 77 -10.44 18.25 0.28
N CYS A 78 -9.27 17.69 0.56
CA CYS A 78 -9.00 16.98 1.79
C CYS A 78 -7.70 17.53 2.39
N LEU A 79 -7.78 18.11 3.58
CA LEU A 79 -6.62 18.61 4.30
C LEU A 79 -6.20 17.58 5.36
N THR A 80 -5.09 16.93 5.12
CA THR A 80 -4.45 16.10 6.13
C THR A 80 -3.34 16.91 6.81
N LYS A 81 -3.49 17.19 8.09
CA LYS A 81 -2.46 17.87 8.88
C LYS A 81 -1.25 16.96 9.05
N LYS A 82 -0.07 17.56 9.30
CA LYS A 82 1.16 16.83 9.58
C LYS A 82 0.90 15.75 10.65
N ASP A 83 1.36 14.54 10.39
CA ASP A 83 1.25 13.37 11.26
C ASP A 83 -0.20 12.97 11.65
N LYS A 84 -1.20 13.41 10.87
CA LYS A 84 -2.63 13.09 11.03
C LYS A 84 -3.21 12.29 9.87
N GLY A 85 -2.38 11.83 8.95
CA GLY A 85 -2.77 10.84 7.97
C GLY A 85 -3.17 9.53 8.65
N LEU A 86 -4.04 8.77 8.01
CA LEU A 86 -4.38 7.44 8.52
C LEU A 86 -3.12 6.57 8.44
N SER A 87 -2.57 6.24 9.60
CA SER A 87 -1.48 5.27 9.69
C SER A 87 -2.06 3.87 9.66
N VAL A 88 -1.50 3.03 8.82
CA VAL A 88 -1.66 1.59 8.92
C VAL A 88 -0.35 1.10 9.53
N ASP A 89 -0.36 0.84 10.83
CA ASP A 89 0.79 0.28 11.54
C ASP A 89 1.08 -1.12 10.99
N ARG A 90 2.12 -1.21 10.21
CA ARG A 90 2.57 -2.45 9.60
C ARG A 90 3.77 -2.98 10.37
N ARG A 91 3.67 -4.22 10.83
CA ARG A 91 4.70 -4.80 11.69
C ARG A 91 5.97 -5.24 10.95
N ASN A 92 5.94 -5.39 9.63
CA ASN A 92 7.01 -6.16 9.01
C ASN A 92 7.81 -5.46 7.90
N ASP A 93 7.28 -4.47 7.16
CA ASP A 93 8.01 -3.99 5.99
C ASP A 93 8.04 -2.46 5.83
N TYR A 94 6.89 -1.76 5.97
CA TYR A 94 6.81 -0.33 5.71
C TYR A 94 5.75 0.34 6.60
N GLU A 95 6.05 1.50 7.12
CA GLU A 95 5.08 2.36 7.80
C GLU A 95 4.42 3.28 6.75
N TYR A 96 3.12 3.13 6.54
CA TYR A 96 2.36 3.92 5.57
C TYR A 96 1.44 4.90 6.28
N GLN A 97 1.44 6.14 5.81
CA GLN A 97 0.49 7.16 6.23
C GLN A 97 -0.28 7.67 5.01
N ALA A 98 -1.56 7.30 4.89
CA ALA A 98 -2.41 7.75 3.81
C ALA A 98 -2.81 9.22 4.00
N LEU A 99 -2.65 10.03 2.94
CA LEU A 99 -2.81 11.48 3.03
C LEU A 99 -4.15 12.01 2.52
N ALA A 100 -4.92 11.20 1.81
CA ALA A 100 -6.16 11.66 1.17
C ALA A 100 -7.37 10.74 1.39
N THR A 101 -7.39 9.96 2.47
CA THR A 101 -8.49 9.01 2.76
C THR A 101 -9.86 9.67 2.90
N GLY A 102 -9.91 10.94 3.27
CA GLY A 102 -11.16 11.70 3.38
C GLY A 102 -11.72 12.23 2.05
N PHE A 103 -10.99 12.07 0.91
CA PHE A 103 -11.45 12.58 -0.39
C PHE A 103 -12.15 11.50 -1.21
N GLN A 104 -13.38 11.79 -1.63
CA GLN A 104 -14.22 10.85 -2.38
C GLN A 104 -13.82 10.80 -3.87
N ASN A 105 -13.81 9.60 -4.45
CA ASN A 105 -13.50 9.37 -5.88
C ASN A 105 -12.15 9.96 -6.34
N ARG A 106 -11.14 9.95 -5.48
CA ARG A 106 -9.79 10.40 -5.84
C ARG A 106 -9.19 9.51 -6.95
N LYS A 107 -8.35 10.11 -7.77
CA LYS A 107 -7.72 9.46 -8.94
C LYS A 107 -6.31 8.92 -8.63
N ALA A 108 -5.78 9.30 -7.48
CA ALA A 108 -4.49 8.86 -7.01
C ALA A 108 -4.49 8.74 -5.49
N ASP A 109 -3.73 7.82 -4.96
CA ASP A 109 -3.59 7.54 -3.54
C ASP A 109 -2.20 7.98 -3.05
N PRO A 110 -2.08 9.17 -2.43
CA PRO A 110 -0.82 9.64 -1.88
C PRO A 110 -0.58 9.08 -0.47
N PHE A 111 0.65 8.62 -0.25
CA PHE A 111 1.13 8.10 1.03
C PHE A 111 2.46 8.72 1.40
N ILE A 112 2.69 8.94 2.68
CA ILE A 112 4.05 8.98 3.22
C ILE A 112 4.42 7.56 3.59
N VAL A 113 5.56 7.11 3.10
CA VAL A 113 6.11 5.79 3.40
C VAL A 113 7.42 6.00 4.14
N LYS A 114 7.59 5.26 5.22
CA LYS A 114 8.84 5.17 5.97
C LYS A 114 9.27 3.72 6.00
N ILE A 115 10.53 3.50 5.69
CA ILE A 115 11.17 2.19 5.73
C ILE A 115 12.38 2.24 6.64
N THR A 116 12.59 1.20 7.41
CA THR A 116 13.76 1.08 8.29
C THR A 116 14.73 0.02 7.77
N PRO A 117 16.02 0.09 8.13
CA PRO A 117 16.99 -0.92 7.73
C PRO A 117 16.64 -2.32 8.25
N GLU A 118 16.02 -2.41 9.42
CA GLU A 118 15.66 -3.68 10.06
C GLU A 118 14.50 -4.36 9.35
N GLU A 119 13.49 -3.59 8.96
CA GLU A 119 12.32 -4.08 8.23
C GLU A 119 12.64 -4.49 6.80
N THR A 120 13.68 -3.91 6.23
CA THR A 120 14.05 -4.12 4.82
C THR A 120 15.36 -4.89 4.63
N LYS A 121 15.81 -5.68 5.62
CA LYS A 121 16.96 -6.59 5.48
C LYS A 121 16.80 -7.52 4.29
N GLU A 122 15.60 -8.05 4.11
CA GLU A 122 15.18 -8.80 2.94
C GLU A 122 14.19 -7.96 2.15
N ILE A 123 14.38 -7.86 0.83
CA ILE A 123 13.48 -7.10 -0.03
C ILE A 123 12.22 -7.93 -0.27
N HIS A 124 11.10 -7.45 0.23
CA HIS A 124 9.80 -8.00 -0.09
C HIS A 124 9.29 -7.39 -1.39
N TYR A 125 8.98 -8.28 -2.34
CA TYR A 125 8.51 -7.87 -3.66
C TYR A 125 7.00 -7.84 -3.72
N ASN A 126 6.46 -6.76 -4.29
CA ASN A 126 5.05 -6.57 -4.56
C ASN A 126 4.82 -6.20 -6.02
N SER A 127 3.58 -6.25 -6.47
CA SER A 127 3.13 -5.68 -7.73
C SER A 127 1.64 -5.34 -7.62
N HIS A 128 1.20 -4.31 -8.32
CA HIS A 128 -0.21 -3.94 -8.38
C HIS A 128 -0.54 -3.25 -9.71
N PRO A 129 -1.82 -3.21 -10.13
CA PRO A 129 -2.23 -2.49 -11.33
C PRO A 129 -1.93 -0.99 -11.24
N GLY A 130 -1.67 -0.37 -12.39
CA GLY A 130 -1.45 1.05 -12.52
C GLY A 130 0.01 1.45 -12.43
N HIS A 131 0.25 2.67 -12.03
CA HIS A 131 1.57 3.26 -11.92
C HIS A 131 1.85 3.74 -10.51
N GLU A 132 3.12 3.91 -10.20
CA GLU A 132 3.56 4.49 -8.95
C GLU A 132 4.60 5.58 -9.20
N PHE A 133 4.47 6.69 -8.47
CA PHE A 133 5.45 7.76 -8.41
C PHE A 133 5.99 7.87 -7.00
N ASN A 134 7.31 7.83 -6.86
CA ASN A 134 7.99 8.02 -5.57
C ASN A 134 8.90 9.23 -5.61
N TYR A 135 8.87 10.04 -4.54
CA TYR A 135 9.76 11.18 -4.33
C TYR A 135 10.43 11.07 -2.96
N MET A 136 11.76 11.04 -2.95
CA MET A 136 12.54 10.90 -1.72
C MET A 136 12.53 12.18 -0.89
N ILE A 137 12.01 12.07 0.33
CA ILE A 137 11.94 13.19 1.30
C ILE A 137 13.16 13.18 2.22
N GLU A 138 13.58 11.99 2.67
CA GLU A 138 14.66 11.83 3.64
C GLU A 138 15.35 10.49 3.46
N GLY A 139 16.67 10.46 3.68
CA GLY A 139 17.50 9.26 3.57
C GLY A 139 17.73 8.81 2.13
N SER A 140 18.12 7.56 1.99
CA SER A 140 18.34 6.90 0.71
C SER A 140 17.77 5.49 0.70
N MET A 141 17.27 5.07 -0.46
CA MET A 141 16.75 3.72 -0.64
C MET A 141 17.23 3.08 -1.93
N LYS A 142 17.36 1.77 -1.92
CA LYS A 142 17.42 0.97 -3.13
C LYS A 142 15.99 0.54 -3.49
N ILE A 143 15.60 0.74 -4.74
CA ILE A 143 14.41 0.16 -5.32
C ILE A 143 14.81 -0.86 -6.39
N VAL A 144 14.18 -2.01 -6.36
CA VAL A 144 14.35 -3.05 -7.39
C VAL A 144 13.05 -3.16 -8.15
N ILE A 145 13.11 -2.97 -9.47
CA ILE A 145 11.95 -3.07 -10.36
C ILE A 145 12.29 -4.04 -11.48
N ASP A 146 11.56 -5.15 -11.57
CA ASP A 146 11.76 -6.20 -12.56
C ASP A 146 13.24 -6.67 -12.66
N GLY A 147 13.88 -6.81 -11.50
CA GLY A 147 15.29 -7.20 -11.36
C GLY A 147 16.31 -6.08 -11.56
N LYS A 148 15.89 -4.87 -11.96
CA LYS A 148 16.79 -3.72 -12.10
C LYS A 148 16.88 -2.97 -10.78
N GLU A 149 18.09 -2.87 -10.24
CA GLU A 149 18.37 -2.09 -9.03
C GLU A 149 18.65 -0.61 -9.36
N LEU A 150 18.02 0.28 -8.62
CA LEU A 150 18.22 1.72 -8.69
C LEU A 150 18.38 2.25 -7.26
N VAL A 151 19.25 3.24 -7.09
CA VAL A 151 19.43 3.94 -5.81
C VAL A 151 18.83 5.32 -5.95
N LEU A 152 18.01 5.70 -4.98
CA LEU A 152 17.40 7.02 -4.88
C LEU A 152 17.94 7.69 -3.61
N GLU A 153 18.35 8.93 -3.77
CA GLU A 153 18.77 9.82 -2.68
C GLU A 153 17.73 10.92 -2.45
N GLN A 154 17.85 11.63 -1.36
CA GLN A 154 16.95 12.75 -1.03
C GLN A 154 16.84 13.74 -2.22
N GLY A 155 15.62 14.03 -2.64
CA GLY A 155 15.30 14.88 -3.79
C GLY A 155 15.10 14.13 -5.10
N ASP A 156 15.51 12.86 -5.17
CA ASP A 156 15.28 12.03 -6.35
C ASP A 156 13.81 11.60 -6.46
N SER A 157 13.39 11.33 -7.69
CA SER A 157 12.08 10.78 -7.97
C SER A 157 12.14 9.67 -9.01
N ILE A 158 11.17 8.77 -8.95
CA ILE A 158 10.99 7.71 -9.93
C ILE A 158 9.50 7.54 -10.24
N TYR A 159 9.20 7.27 -11.50
CA TYR A 159 7.88 6.89 -11.98
C TYR A 159 7.99 5.56 -12.72
N PHE A 160 7.14 4.59 -12.37
CA PHE A 160 7.23 3.26 -12.95
C PHE A 160 5.87 2.56 -13.10
N ASP A 161 5.84 1.55 -13.96
CA ASP A 161 4.73 0.61 -14.12
C ASP A 161 4.72 -0.35 -12.92
N ALA A 162 3.73 -0.18 -12.04
CA ALA A 162 3.62 -0.94 -10.80
C ALA A 162 3.16 -2.40 -11.02
N THR A 163 2.81 -2.79 -12.25
CA THR A 163 2.57 -4.20 -12.59
C THR A 163 3.85 -5.03 -12.57
N LYS A 164 5.02 -4.39 -12.65
CA LYS A 164 6.32 -5.03 -12.51
C LYS A 164 6.61 -5.32 -11.04
N LYS A 165 7.20 -6.48 -10.77
CA LYS A 165 7.67 -6.80 -9.41
C LYS A 165 8.63 -5.73 -8.93
N HIS A 166 8.31 -5.10 -7.82
CA HIS A 166 9.14 -4.07 -7.21
C HIS A 166 9.24 -4.26 -5.70
N GLY A 167 10.32 -3.79 -5.13
CA GLY A 167 10.57 -3.84 -3.69
C GLY A 167 11.64 -2.84 -3.30
N MET A 168 11.68 -2.47 -2.05
CA MET A 168 12.50 -1.37 -1.55
C MET A 168 13.33 -1.81 -0.36
N GLN A 169 14.47 -1.15 -0.18
CA GLN A 169 15.38 -1.36 0.93
C GLN A 169 15.99 -0.05 1.38
N ALA A 170 15.91 0.25 2.67
CA ALA A 170 16.61 1.39 3.25
C ALA A 170 18.14 1.17 3.20
N LEU A 171 18.88 2.21 2.89
CA LEU A 171 20.33 2.18 2.76
C LEU A 171 21.03 2.91 3.90
N ASN A 172 22.36 2.75 3.96
CA ASN A 172 23.24 3.46 4.90
C ASN A 172 22.88 3.27 6.39
N ASN A 173 22.22 2.15 6.72
CA ASN A 173 21.76 1.86 8.08
C ASN A 173 20.94 3.02 8.70
N SER A 174 20.18 3.71 7.87
CA SER A 174 19.30 4.83 8.27
C SER A 174 17.91 4.67 7.65
N ASN A 175 16.92 5.27 8.29
CA ASN A 175 15.56 5.27 7.76
C ASN A 175 15.50 6.03 6.44
N ALA A 176 14.65 5.58 5.53
CA ALA A 176 14.28 6.32 4.35
C ALA A 176 12.80 6.69 4.40
N LYS A 177 12.49 7.91 3.94
CA LYS A 177 11.12 8.44 3.90
C LYS A 177 10.84 9.02 2.53
N PHE A 178 9.71 8.66 1.95
CA PHE A 178 9.33 9.14 0.63
C PHE A 178 7.83 9.34 0.50
N LEU A 179 7.44 10.17 -0.44
CA LEU A 179 6.06 10.29 -0.92
C LEU A 179 5.85 9.24 -2.00
N ALA A 180 4.90 8.34 -1.81
CA ALA A 180 4.40 7.43 -2.83
C ALA A 180 3.04 7.91 -3.32
N ILE A 181 2.85 7.94 -4.63
CA ILE A 181 1.54 8.22 -5.27
C ILE A 181 1.21 7.03 -6.15
N ILE A 182 0.16 6.31 -5.79
CA ILE A 182 -0.37 5.18 -6.54
C ILE A 182 -1.52 5.68 -7.42
N ILE A 183 -1.47 5.34 -8.73
CA ILE A 183 -2.38 5.87 -9.77
C ILE A 183 -3.10 4.74 -10.47
#